data_5baf8663bee9a85e021973f4cb529e72
#
_entry.id   5baf8663bee9a85e021973f4cb529e72
#
_cell.length_a   1.000
_cell.length_b   1.000
_cell.length_c   1.000
_cell.angle_alpha   90.00
_cell.angle_beta   90.00
_cell.angle_gamma   90.00
#
_symmetry.space_group_name_H-M   'P 1'
#
loop_
_entity.id
_entity.type
_entity.pdbx_description
1 polymer ?
#
loop_
_entity_poly.entity_id
_entity_poly.type
_entity_poly.pdbx_seq_one_letter_code
_entity_poly.pdbx_strand_id
1 'polypeptide(L)'
;EHITPMRLYGASGMYLSAVNVKLPPRARVGYIAGVGDKGIEALEQLDIAVEKIEPSLLTSTNLSRFTSIIVGPRAYEANESLVRNNARLLDFAKQGGTLVVQYGAQNMNQFPGVVPYPLQWAPRAERVTMESAPVTILQPTNPLLTTPNRIGPADWDAWVQERATYMPSTIDRRYTRLLRMNDPDEPVNDGGLLVAPLGKGRYVYVTLALFRQLPAGVPGAARLIANLVGAVPLVQ
;
A
#
# COMPACT_ATOMS: atom_id res chain seq x y z
N GLU A 1 -23.47 32.76 8.74
CA GLU A 1 -23.02 31.79 7.72
C GLU A 1 -24.22 31.42 6.86
N HIS A 2 -24.24 31.89 5.61
CA HIS A 2 -25.37 31.67 4.71
C HIS A 2 -24.89 30.95 3.47
N ILE A 3 -24.58 29.67 3.63
CA ILE A 3 -24.42 28.80 2.47
C ILE A 3 -25.81 28.29 2.12
N THR A 4 -26.34 28.74 0.99
CA THR A 4 -27.59 28.19 0.45
C THR A 4 -27.37 26.73 0.08
N PRO A 5 -28.14 25.78 0.62
CA PRO A 5 -27.98 24.38 0.27
C PRO A 5 -28.29 24.21 -1.23
N MET A 6 -27.28 23.71 -1.95
CA MET A 6 -27.41 23.40 -3.37
C MET A 6 -27.57 21.89 -3.54
N ARG A 7 -28.64 21.47 -4.22
CA ARG A 7 -28.83 20.07 -4.59
C ARG A 7 -28.26 19.86 -6.00
N LEU A 8 -27.23 19.07 -6.11
CA LEU A 8 -26.68 18.62 -7.39
C LEU A 8 -27.37 17.30 -7.76
N TYR A 9 -28.00 17.28 -8.91
CA TYR A 9 -28.57 16.07 -9.52
C TYR A 9 -27.61 15.62 -10.61
N GLY A 10 -27.05 14.42 -10.48
CA GLY A 10 -26.27 13.73 -11.50
C GLY A 10 -27.11 12.60 -12.13
N ALA A 11 -26.73 12.16 -13.31
CA ALA A 11 -27.27 10.92 -13.86
C ALA A 11 -26.96 9.76 -12.91
N SER A 12 -27.94 8.94 -12.56
CA SER A 12 -27.73 7.71 -11.85
C SER A 12 -27.11 6.70 -12.81
N GLY A 13 -25.91 6.27 -12.52
CA GLY A 13 -25.19 5.25 -13.29
C GLY A 13 -24.43 4.31 -12.34
N MET A 14 -24.33 3.05 -12.73
CA MET A 14 -23.52 2.07 -12.04
C MET A 14 -22.48 1.55 -13.03
N TYR A 15 -21.22 1.60 -12.64
CA TYR A 15 -20.13 0.97 -13.38
C TYR A 15 -19.87 -0.40 -12.79
N LEU A 16 -19.93 -1.45 -13.61
CA LEU A 16 -19.55 -2.80 -13.24
C LEU A 16 -18.21 -3.13 -13.87
N SER A 17 -17.23 -3.44 -13.04
CA SER A 17 -15.93 -3.91 -13.50
C SER A 17 -15.79 -5.40 -13.15
N ALA A 18 -15.58 -6.24 -14.15
CA ALA A 18 -15.24 -7.64 -13.93
C ALA A 18 -13.75 -7.77 -13.71
N VAL A 19 -13.34 -8.23 -12.53
CA VAL A 19 -11.93 -8.38 -12.17
C VAL A 19 -11.58 -9.85 -12.09
N ASN A 20 -10.65 -10.30 -12.92
CA ASN A 20 -10.04 -11.63 -12.78
C ASN A 20 -8.93 -11.56 -11.73
N VAL A 21 -9.27 -11.76 -10.47
CA VAL A 21 -8.35 -11.77 -9.34
C VAL A 21 -8.31 -13.15 -8.69
N LYS A 22 -7.11 -13.67 -8.50
CA LYS A 22 -6.87 -14.84 -7.67
C LYS A 22 -6.59 -14.37 -6.25
N LEU A 23 -7.36 -14.87 -5.29
CA LEU A 23 -7.18 -14.50 -3.90
C LEU A 23 -6.11 -15.38 -3.23
N PRO A 24 -5.31 -14.82 -2.32
CA PRO A 24 -4.35 -15.60 -1.58
C PRO A 24 -5.08 -16.55 -0.60
N PRO A 25 -4.76 -17.85 -0.61
CA PRO A 25 -5.41 -18.79 0.28
C PRO A 25 -5.10 -18.45 1.74
N ARG A 26 -6.13 -18.52 2.60
CA ARG A 26 -6.02 -18.31 4.05
C ARG A 26 -5.49 -16.93 4.49
N ALA A 27 -5.57 -15.92 3.65
CA ALA A 27 -5.21 -14.56 4.05
C ALA A 27 -6.12 -14.10 5.19
N ARG A 28 -5.52 -13.61 6.26
CA ARG A 28 -6.17 -12.89 7.35
C ARG A 28 -5.45 -11.57 7.55
N VAL A 29 -6.12 -10.49 7.22
CA VAL A 29 -5.54 -9.16 7.16
C VAL A 29 -5.94 -8.35 8.38
N GLY A 30 -4.95 -7.86 9.13
CA GLY A 30 -5.17 -6.77 10.07
C GLY A 30 -5.06 -5.44 9.34
N TYR A 31 -5.96 -4.50 9.55
CA TYR A 31 -5.93 -3.21 8.86
C TYR A 31 -5.97 -2.05 9.86
N ILE A 32 -4.97 -1.18 9.79
CA ILE A 32 -4.91 0.07 10.51
C ILE A 32 -5.29 1.18 9.52
N ALA A 33 -6.45 1.79 9.73
CA ALA A 33 -6.99 2.77 8.79
C ALA A 33 -6.13 4.03 8.70
N GLY A 34 -5.99 4.53 7.49
CA GLY A 34 -5.34 5.80 7.18
C GLY A 34 -6.32 6.95 7.02
N VAL A 35 -5.85 8.06 6.45
CA VAL A 35 -6.65 9.25 6.21
C VAL A 35 -7.45 9.11 4.91
N GLY A 36 -8.78 9.21 4.99
CA GLY A 36 -9.67 9.11 3.82
C GLY A 36 -9.65 7.73 3.15
N ASP A 37 -9.34 6.70 3.91
CA ASP A 37 -9.03 5.36 3.46
C ASP A 37 -10.30 4.49 3.43
N LYS A 38 -10.48 3.77 2.34
CA LYS A 38 -11.54 2.77 2.13
C LYS A 38 -10.95 1.39 1.86
N GLY A 39 -9.76 1.12 2.41
CA GLY A 39 -9.05 -0.13 2.16
C GLY A 39 -9.74 -1.35 2.78
N ILE A 40 -10.42 -1.19 3.92
CA ILE A 40 -11.19 -2.27 4.55
C ILE A 40 -12.33 -2.69 3.62
N GLU A 41 -13.16 -1.74 3.20
CA GLU A 41 -14.29 -1.99 2.30
C GLU A 41 -13.85 -2.60 0.97
N ALA A 42 -12.69 -2.16 0.46
CA ALA A 42 -12.14 -2.71 -0.77
C ALA A 42 -11.67 -4.16 -0.61
N LEU A 43 -11.08 -4.52 0.52
CA LEU A 43 -10.69 -5.90 0.81
C LEU A 43 -11.90 -6.80 1.04
N GLU A 44 -12.93 -6.30 1.72
CA GLU A 44 -14.20 -7.01 1.90
C GLU A 44 -14.90 -7.28 0.56
N GLN A 45 -14.92 -6.29 -0.34
CA GLN A 45 -15.46 -6.46 -1.70
C GLN A 45 -14.70 -7.51 -2.53
N LEU A 46 -13.44 -7.75 -2.21
CA LEU A 46 -12.62 -8.82 -2.80
C LEU A 46 -12.74 -10.15 -2.07
N ASP A 47 -13.64 -10.29 -1.09
CA ASP A 47 -13.77 -11.48 -0.25
C ASP A 47 -12.48 -11.86 0.50
N ILE A 48 -11.68 -10.86 0.89
CA ILE A 48 -10.49 -11.05 1.71
C ILE A 48 -10.86 -10.77 3.17
N ALA A 49 -10.64 -11.76 4.05
CA ALA A 49 -10.91 -11.61 5.47
C ALA A 49 -10.03 -10.50 6.08
N VAL A 50 -10.67 -9.41 6.50
CA VAL A 50 -10.00 -8.23 7.07
C VAL A 50 -10.61 -7.87 8.42
N GLU A 51 -9.77 -7.41 9.33
CA GLU A 51 -10.18 -6.93 10.64
C GLU A 51 -9.49 -5.60 10.95
N LYS A 52 -10.27 -4.61 11.37
CA LYS A 52 -9.73 -3.32 11.79
C LYS A 52 -8.93 -3.47 13.09
N ILE A 53 -7.73 -2.88 13.11
CA ILE A 53 -6.89 -2.79 14.30
C ILE A 53 -6.88 -1.33 14.76
N GLU A 54 -7.31 -1.09 15.99
CA GLU A 54 -7.17 0.23 16.61
C GLU A 54 -5.74 0.42 17.13
N PRO A 55 -5.04 1.50 16.72
CA PRO A 55 -3.64 1.74 17.11
C PRO A 55 -3.39 1.81 18.60
N SER A 56 -4.37 2.29 19.37
CA SER A 56 -4.30 2.34 20.85
C SER A 56 -4.30 0.94 21.49
N LEU A 57 -4.83 -0.06 20.79
CA LEU A 57 -4.92 -1.45 21.26
C LEU A 57 -3.79 -2.35 20.74
N LEU A 58 -2.81 -1.82 20.01
CA LEU A 58 -1.71 -2.61 19.44
C LEU A 58 -0.92 -3.39 20.50
N THR A 59 -0.80 -2.86 21.72
CA THR A 59 -0.08 -3.54 22.81
C THR A 59 -0.82 -4.77 23.35
N SER A 60 -2.14 -4.78 23.30
CA SER A 60 -3.00 -5.87 23.79
C SER A 60 -3.49 -6.80 22.68
N THR A 61 -3.43 -6.37 21.42
CA THR A 61 -3.90 -7.16 20.28
C THR A 61 -2.96 -8.33 20.00
N ASN A 62 -3.51 -9.53 19.87
CA ASN A 62 -2.76 -10.68 19.38
C ASN A 62 -2.57 -10.57 17.88
N LEU A 63 -1.40 -10.09 17.45
CA LEU A 63 -1.08 -9.89 16.03
C LEU A 63 -0.76 -11.20 15.29
N SER A 64 -0.37 -12.29 16.00
CA SER A 64 0.02 -13.54 15.36
C SER A 64 -1.13 -14.28 14.65
N ARG A 65 -2.36 -13.85 14.86
CA ARG A 65 -3.53 -14.37 14.15
C ARG A 65 -3.65 -13.88 12.71
N PHE A 66 -2.93 -12.81 12.35
CA PHE A 66 -2.91 -12.27 11.00
C PHE A 66 -1.77 -12.86 10.17
N THR A 67 -1.98 -12.99 8.88
CA THR A 67 -0.93 -13.33 7.90
C THR A 67 -0.22 -12.08 7.41
N SER A 68 -0.97 -10.99 7.34
CA SER A 68 -0.47 -9.68 6.94
C SER A 68 -1.17 -8.56 7.72
N ILE A 69 -0.46 -7.46 7.91
CA ILE A 69 -1.03 -6.23 8.48
C ILE A 69 -0.78 -5.10 7.49
N ILE A 70 -1.83 -4.35 7.19
CA ILE A 70 -1.75 -3.14 6.36
C ILE A 70 -1.86 -1.92 7.27
N VAL A 71 -0.95 -0.97 7.07
CA VAL A 71 -1.05 0.39 7.58
C VAL A 71 -1.49 1.27 6.41
N GLY A 72 -2.66 1.87 6.53
CA GLY A 72 -3.28 2.69 5.50
C GLY A 72 -2.51 4.00 5.23
N PRO A 73 -2.86 4.73 4.16
CA PRO A 73 -2.14 5.92 3.74
C PRO A 73 -2.20 6.99 4.84
N ARG A 74 -1.04 7.60 5.13
CA ARG A 74 -0.88 8.67 6.11
C ARG A 74 -1.33 8.34 7.55
N ALA A 75 -1.41 7.06 7.90
CA ALA A 75 -1.88 6.63 9.22
C ALA A 75 -0.96 7.10 10.36
N TYR A 76 0.35 7.15 10.16
CA TYR A 76 1.32 7.60 11.17
C TYR A 76 1.16 9.09 11.52
N GLU A 77 0.77 9.91 10.56
CA GLU A 77 0.54 11.34 10.77
C GLU A 77 -0.74 11.60 11.55
N ALA A 78 -1.74 10.76 11.34
CA ALA A 78 -3.04 10.89 11.96
C ALA A 78 -3.11 10.26 13.36
N ASN A 79 -2.12 9.44 13.75
CA ASN A 79 -2.25 8.64 14.95
C ASN A 79 -0.92 8.45 15.71
N GLU A 80 -0.74 9.23 16.77
CA GLU A 80 0.42 9.13 17.65
C GLU A 80 0.56 7.77 18.35
N SER A 81 -0.55 7.10 18.65
CA SER A 81 -0.50 5.77 19.28
C SER A 81 0.08 4.75 18.32
N LEU A 82 -0.14 4.91 17.02
CA LEU A 82 0.51 4.08 16.00
C LEU A 82 2.02 4.27 16.01
N VAL A 83 2.49 5.52 16.02
CA VAL A 83 3.92 5.84 16.09
C VAL A 83 4.56 5.21 17.33
N ARG A 84 3.96 5.44 18.51
CA ARG A 84 4.46 4.90 19.80
C ARG A 84 4.53 3.38 19.82
N ASN A 85 3.58 2.71 19.18
CA ASN A 85 3.45 1.25 19.22
C ASN A 85 4.01 0.56 17.97
N ASN A 86 4.67 1.29 17.06
CA ASN A 86 5.16 0.74 15.79
C ASN A 86 6.11 -0.46 15.97
N ALA A 87 6.87 -0.50 17.06
CA ALA A 87 7.74 -1.62 17.35
C ALA A 87 7.00 -2.97 17.32
N ARG A 88 5.72 -3.01 17.76
CA ARG A 88 4.88 -4.22 17.72
C ARG A 88 4.63 -4.71 16.29
N LEU A 89 4.46 -3.77 15.34
CA LEU A 89 4.27 -4.10 13.92
C LEU A 89 5.55 -4.61 13.29
N LEU A 90 6.68 -3.99 13.61
CA LEU A 90 7.99 -4.50 13.14
C LEU A 90 8.30 -5.87 13.74
N ASP A 91 7.95 -6.13 15.00
CA ASP A 91 8.12 -7.44 15.63
C ASP A 91 7.19 -8.49 15.03
N PHE A 92 5.96 -8.15 14.65
CA PHE A 92 5.08 -9.01 13.87
C PHE A 92 5.75 -9.45 12.56
N ALA A 93 6.35 -8.51 11.82
CA ALA A 93 7.09 -8.84 10.60
C ALA A 93 8.31 -9.72 10.89
N LYS A 94 9.10 -9.41 11.94
CA LYS A 94 10.26 -10.23 12.33
C LYS A 94 9.89 -11.68 12.65
N GLN A 95 8.68 -11.91 13.15
CA GLN A 95 8.16 -13.24 13.50
C GLN A 95 7.61 -14.02 12.31
N GLY A 96 7.53 -13.44 11.12
CA GLY A 96 7.12 -14.11 9.89
C GLY A 96 5.92 -13.48 9.18
N GLY A 97 5.33 -12.41 9.73
CA GLY A 97 4.23 -11.69 9.11
C GLY A 97 4.68 -10.83 7.93
N THR A 98 3.73 -10.43 7.10
CA THR A 98 3.92 -9.40 6.07
C THR A 98 3.35 -8.08 6.56
N LEU A 99 4.20 -7.09 6.79
CA LEU A 99 3.79 -5.73 7.13
C LEU A 99 3.80 -4.86 5.88
N VAL A 100 2.63 -4.42 5.44
CA VAL A 100 2.45 -3.53 4.29
C VAL A 100 2.15 -2.13 4.79
N VAL A 101 3.03 -1.19 4.50
CA VAL A 101 2.86 0.21 4.90
C VAL A 101 2.65 1.04 3.65
N GLN A 102 1.49 1.68 3.56
CA GLN A 102 1.22 2.65 2.52
C GLN A 102 1.88 3.98 2.88
N TYR A 103 2.10 4.80 1.88
CA TYR A 103 2.84 6.05 2.00
C TYR A 103 2.38 6.95 3.16
N GLY A 104 3.32 7.65 3.73
CA GLY A 104 3.07 8.82 4.58
C GLY A 104 3.24 10.11 3.79
N ALA A 105 2.87 11.24 4.36
CA ALA A 105 3.20 12.52 3.77
C ALA A 105 4.72 12.78 3.84
N GLN A 106 5.12 13.86 3.24
CA GLN A 106 6.50 14.27 3.10
C GLN A 106 7.31 14.31 4.40
N ASN A 107 6.64 14.44 5.53
CA ASN A 107 7.28 14.53 6.84
C ASN A 107 7.51 13.19 7.54
N MET A 108 7.43 12.05 6.85
CA MET A 108 7.71 10.71 7.42
C MET A 108 9.08 10.63 8.11
N ASN A 109 10.04 11.45 7.71
CA ASN A 109 11.33 11.58 8.40
C ASN A 109 11.20 11.99 9.88
N GLN A 110 10.06 12.58 10.29
CA GLN A 110 9.79 12.99 11.67
C GLN A 110 9.40 11.83 12.57
N PHE A 111 9.10 10.66 12.02
CA PHE A 111 8.67 9.50 12.77
C PHE A 111 9.79 8.45 12.85
N PRO A 112 10.72 8.58 13.81
CA PRO A 112 11.82 7.62 13.93
C PRO A 112 11.28 6.23 14.25
N GLY A 113 11.86 5.21 13.61
CA GLY A 113 11.53 3.82 13.87
C GLY A 113 10.24 3.31 13.22
N VAL A 114 9.59 4.08 12.34
CA VAL A 114 8.41 3.59 11.58
C VAL A 114 8.82 2.74 10.38
N VAL A 115 10.03 2.89 9.88
CA VAL A 115 10.63 2.04 8.85
C VAL A 115 11.76 1.20 9.42
N PRO A 116 11.93 -0.06 8.99
CA PRO A 116 12.98 -0.92 9.53
C PRO A 116 14.39 -0.54 9.07
N TYR A 117 14.50 0.08 7.92
CA TYR A 117 15.75 0.54 7.31
C TYR A 117 15.57 1.95 6.75
N PRO A 118 16.64 2.76 6.65
CA PRO A 118 16.54 4.15 6.23
C PRO A 118 15.85 4.35 4.88
N LEU A 119 14.84 5.19 4.88
CA LEU A 119 14.24 5.83 3.71
C LEU A 119 14.29 7.33 3.97
N GLN A 120 14.55 8.13 2.93
CA GLN A 120 14.53 9.59 3.02
C GLN A 120 13.62 10.16 1.94
N TRP A 121 12.95 11.24 2.27
CA TRP A 121 12.05 11.97 1.38
C TRP A 121 12.63 13.34 1.09
N ALA A 122 12.56 13.74 -0.18
CA ALA A 122 12.96 15.09 -0.58
C ALA A 122 12.04 16.14 0.05
N PRO A 123 12.51 17.40 0.22
CA PRO A 123 11.69 18.51 0.72
C PRO A 123 10.43 18.75 -0.12
N ARG A 124 10.52 18.58 -1.44
CA ARG A 124 9.37 18.53 -2.35
C ARG A 124 8.97 17.07 -2.54
N ALA A 125 7.68 16.78 -2.35
CA ALA A 125 7.18 15.43 -2.54
C ALA A 125 7.42 14.94 -3.98
N GLU A 126 8.11 13.82 -4.11
CA GLU A 126 8.23 13.11 -5.38
C GLU A 126 6.96 12.28 -5.60
N ARG A 127 6.39 12.41 -6.78
CA ARG A 127 5.12 11.76 -7.16
C ARG A 127 5.09 11.46 -8.66
N VAL A 128 4.15 10.63 -9.06
CA VAL A 128 3.80 10.38 -10.46
C VAL A 128 2.33 10.70 -10.61
N THR A 129 2.04 11.85 -11.21
CA THR A 129 0.68 12.44 -11.27
C THR A 129 -0.11 11.98 -12.47
N MET A 130 0.57 11.61 -13.56
CA MET A 130 -0.11 11.10 -14.75
C MET A 130 -0.50 9.64 -14.56
N GLU A 131 -1.81 9.39 -14.60
CA GLU A 131 -2.35 8.03 -14.50
C GLU A 131 -1.92 7.10 -15.63
N SER A 132 -1.50 7.65 -16.77
CA SER A 132 -0.97 6.90 -17.91
C SER A 132 0.56 6.77 -17.91
N ALA A 133 1.25 7.35 -16.94
CA ALA A 133 2.71 7.25 -16.86
C ALA A 133 3.19 5.79 -16.93
N PRO A 134 4.25 5.50 -17.68
CA PRO A 134 4.73 4.13 -17.83
C PRO A 134 5.28 3.58 -16.51
N VAL A 135 5.01 2.31 -16.25
CA VAL A 135 5.54 1.59 -15.09
C VAL A 135 6.47 0.49 -15.56
N THR A 136 7.74 0.56 -15.15
CA THR A 136 8.73 -0.48 -15.41
C THR A 136 8.82 -1.43 -14.23
N ILE A 137 8.62 -2.72 -14.47
CA ILE A 137 8.81 -3.78 -13.48
C ILE A 137 10.30 -4.11 -13.43
N LEU A 138 10.94 -3.82 -12.29
CA LEU A 138 12.38 -4.04 -12.10
C LEU A 138 12.72 -5.49 -11.71
N GLN A 139 11.77 -6.19 -11.08
CA GLN A 139 11.94 -7.55 -10.57
C GLN A 139 10.77 -8.44 -11.02
N PRO A 140 10.71 -8.86 -12.30
CA PRO A 140 9.54 -9.53 -12.88
C PRO A 140 9.26 -10.93 -12.32
N THR A 141 10.22 -11.51 -11.60
CA THR A 141 10.07 -12.82 -10.93
C THR A 141 9.76 -12.71 -9.44
N ASN A 142 9.72 -11.49 -8.89
CA ASN A 142 9.44 -11.32 -7.47
C ASN A 142 8.04 -11.86 -7.11
N PRO A 143 7.90 -12.68 -6.07
CA PRO A 143 6.63 -13.26 -5.68
C PRO A 143 5.51 -12.25 -5.43
N LEU A 144 5.80 -11.05 -4.95
CA LEU A 144 4.79 -9.98 -4.79
C LEU A 144 4.20 -9.48 -6.12
N LEU A 145 4.89 -9.74 -7.25
CA LEU A 145 4.42 -9.38 -8.59
C LEU A 145 3.94 -10.59 -9.41
N THR A 146 4.05 -11.81 -8.86
CA THR A 146 3.72 -13.03 -9.60
C THR A 146 2.71 -13.94 -8.92
N THR A 147 2.48 -13.80 -7.59
CA THR A 147 1.70 -14.76 -6.81
C THR A 147 0.73 -14.08 -5.86
N PRO A 148 -0.57 -14.43 -5.90
CA PRO A 148 -1.21 -15.39 -6.79
C PRO A 148 -1.49 -14.83 -8.20
N ASN A 149 -1.30 -13.55 -8.44
CA ASN A 149 -1.55 -12.88 -9.71
C ASN A 149 -0.23 -12.44 -10.36
N ARG A 150 -0.06 -12.75 -11.63
CA ARG A 150 1.07 -12.17 -12.38
C ARG A 150 0.71 -10.75 -12.78
N ILE A 151 1.43 -9.78 -12.24
CA ILE A 151 1.30 -8.36 -12.59
C ILE A 151 2.08 -8.10 -13.87
N GLY A 152 1.44 -7.47 -14.82
CA GLY A 152 1.99 -7.15 -16.14
C GLY A 152 1.57 -5.76 -16.64
N PRO A 153 1.90 -5.41 -17.88
CA PRO A 153 1.60 -4.08 -18.42
C PRO A 153 0.12 -3.68 -18.35
N ALA A 154 -0.80 -4.60 -18.64
CA ALA A 154 -2.24 -4.33 -18.59
C ALA A 154 -2.79 -4.04 -17.18
N ASP A 155 -2.06 -4.40 -16.11
CA ASP A 155 -2.47 -4.09 -14.75
C ASP A 155 -2.30 -2.60 -14.38
N TRP A 156 -1.62 -1.84 -15.24
CA TRP A 156 -1.44 -0.40 -15.09
C TRP A 156 -2.42 0.42 -15.92
N ASP A 157 -3.31 -0.23 -16.69
CA ASP A 157 -4.35 0.44 -17.45
C ASP A 157 -5.51 0.89 -16.55
N ALA A 158 -6.24 1.90 -17.01
CA ALA A 158 -7.42 2.45 -16.34
C ALA A 158 -7.19 2.95 -14.88
N TRP A 159 -5.96 3.23 -14.52
CA TRP A 159 -5.69 3.93 -13.26
C TRP A 159 -6.30 5.33 -13.29
N VAL A 160 -6.72 5.83 -12.14
CA VAL A 160 -7.39 7.13 -12.00
C VAL A 160 -6.53 8.10 -11.20
N GLN A 161 -6.50 9.35 -11.61
CA GLN A 161 -5.82 10.49 -11.01
C GLN A 161 -4.29 10.36 -11.02
N GLU A 162 -3.69 9.59 -10.10
CA GLU A 162 -2.24 9.50 -9.94
C GLU A 162 -1.76 8.05 -9.76
N ARG A 163 -0.51 7.79 -10.16
CA ARG A 163 0.13 6.49 -9.97
C ARG A 163 0.66 6.32 -8.57
N ALA A 164 1.48 7.28 -8.13
CA ALA A 164 2.21 7.20 -6.88
C ALA A 164 2.42 8.58 -6.26
N THR A 165 2.56 8.63 -4.95
CA THR A 165 2.75 9.88 -4.22
C THR A 165 3.67 9.68 -3.01
N TYR A 166 4.38 10.73 -2.62
CA TYR A 166 5.34 10.72 -1.52
C TYR A 166 6.39 9.60 -1.63
N MET A 167 6.96 9.47 -2.82
CA MET A 167 8.00 8.47 -3.08
C MET A 167 9.30 8.85 -2.36
N PRO A 168 10.02 7.89 -1.76
CA PRO A 168 11.32 8.19 -1.16
C PRO A 168 12.36 8.50 -2.24
N SER A 169 13.19 9.52 -1.97
CA SER A 169 14.31 9.93 -2.83
C SER A 169 15.58 9.12 -2.56
N THR A 170 15.76 8.65 -1.32
CA THR A 170 16.87 7.78 -0.94
C THR A 170 16.36 6.50 -0.33
N ILE A 171 16.84 5.38 -0.85
CA ILE A 171 16.36 4.04 -0.50
C ILE A 171 17.56 3.19 -0.08
N ASP A 172 17.57 2.72 1.17
CA ASP A 172 18.61 1.82 1.69
C ASP A 172 18.72 0.54 0.83
N ARG A 173 19.93 0.02 0.68
CA ARG A 173 20.23 -1.17 -0.15
C ARG A 173 19.52 -2.45 0.26
N ARG A 174 19.02 -2.53 1.47
CA ARG A 174 18.24 -3.69 1.97
C ARG A 174 16.83 -3.76 1.40
N TYR A 175 16.34 -2.67 0.79
CA TYR A 175 15.10 -2.73 0.03
C TYR A 175 15.36 -3.19 -1.39
N THR A 176 14.60 -4.19 -1.82
CA THR A 176 14.44 -4.52 -3.23
C THR A 176 13.42 -3.56 -3.85
N ARG A 177 13.80 -2.87 -4.90
CA ARG A 177 12.95 -1.96 -5.68
C ARG A 177 12.23 -2.77 -6.73
N LEU A 178 10.89 -2.73 -6.72
CA LEU A 178 10.08 -3.56 -7.61
C LEU A 178 9.58 -2.80 -8.82
N LEU A 179 9.31 -1.50 -8.69
CA LEU A 179 8.72 -0.66 -9.72
C LEU A 179 9.52 0.63 -9.90
N ARG A 180 9.66 1.04 -11.17
CA ARG A 180 10.22 2.33 -11.59
C ARG A 180 9.17 3.11 -12.35
N MET A 181 9.02 4.39 -12.07
CA MET A 181 8.09 5.27 -12.77
C MET A 181 8.49 6.74 -12.65
N ASN A 182 7.98 7.56 -13.54
CA ASN A 182 8.11 9.01 -13.52
C ASN A 182 7.05 9.63 -14.41
N ASP A 183 6.72 10.88 -14.15
CA ASP A 183 6.01 11.71 -15.12
C ASP A 183 6.95 12.07 -16.30
N PRO A 184 6.44 12.35 -17.51
CA PRO A 184 7.26 12.83 -18.60
C PRO A 184 8.12 14.03 -18.18
N ASP A 185 9.36 14.05 -18.64
CA ASP A 185 10.34 15.09 -18.37
C ASP A 185 10.78 15.21 -16.90
N GLU A 186 10.35 14.32 -16.02
CA GLU A 186 10.81 14.25 -14.64
C GLU A 186 11.81 13.10 -14.43
N PRO A 187 12.70 13.20 -13.42
CA PRO A 187 13.62 12.12 -13.08
C PRO A 187 12.88 10.83 -12.70
N VAL A 188 13.45 9.69 -13.08
CA VAL A 188 12.92 8.39 -12.68
C VAL A 188 13.02 8.16 -11.17
N ASN A 189 12.01 7.53 -10.58
CA ASN A 189 12.02 7.12 -9.19
C ASN A 189 11.68 5.63 -9.06
N ASP A 190 12.46 4.91 -8.27
CA ASP A 190 12.32 3.46 -8.03
C ASP A 190 11.55 3.14 -6.73
N GLY A 191 10.95 4.14 -6.10
CA GLY A 191 10.27 4.01 -4.81
C GLY A 191 8.79 3.65 -4.89
N GLY A 192 8.28 3.25 -6.06
CA GLY A 192 6.86 2.93 -6.25
C GLY A 192 6.37 1.76 -5.39
N LEU A 193 7.19 0.73 -5.28
CA LEU A 193 6.95 -0.45 -4.44
C LEU A 193 8.29 -1.02 -3.98
N LEU A 194 8.46 -1.07 -2.67
CA LEU A 194 9.69 -1.54 -2.03
C LEU A 194 9.40 -2.74 -1.13
N VAL A 195 10.29 -3.71 -1.10
CA VAL A 195 10.21 -4.83 -0.16
C VAL A 195 11.57 -5.08 0.49
N ALA A 196 11.56 -5.34 1.79
CA ALA A 196 12.76 -5.74 2.52
C ALA A 196 12.47 -6.94 3.41
N PRO A 197 13.40 -7.91 3.51
CA PRO A 197 13.30 -8.96 4.51
C PRO A 197 13.43 -8.34 5.91
N LEU A 198 12.62 -8.83 6.84
CA LEU A 198 12.67 -8.39 8.22
C LEU A 198 12.47 -9.61 9.15
N GLY A 199 13.56 -10.14 9.67
CA GLY A 199 13.55 -11.40 10.41
C GLY A 199 13.06 -12.55 9.54
N LYS A 200 12.01 -13.24 9.98
CA LYS A 200 11.38 -14.36 9.24
C LYS A 200 10.31 -13.89 8.24
N GLY A 201 9.89 -12.66 8.30
CA GLY A 201 8.88 -12.07 7.42
C GLY A 201 9.42 -10.91 6.61
N ARG A 202 8.57 -9.96 6.26
CA ARG A 202 8.94 -8.86 5.37
C ARG A 202 8.22 -7.56 5.71
N TYR A 203 8.86 -6.49 5.31
CA TYR A 203 8.30 -5.14 5.27
C TYR A 203 8.11 -4.72 3.82
N VAL A 204 6.93 -4.23 3.50
CA VAL A 204 6.59 -3.71 2.16
C VAL A 204 6.19 -2.25 2.30
N TYR A 205 6.80 -1.38 1.52
CA TYR A 205 6.44 0.04 1.46
C TYR A 205 5.81 0.36 0.11
N VAL A 206 4.61 0.94 0.13
CA VAL A 206 3.79 1.17 -1.06
C VAL A 206 3.51 2.66 -1.18
N THR A 207 3.96 3.26 -2.29
CA THR A 207 3.65 4.66 -2.61
C THR A 207 2.56 4.78 -3.68
N LEU A 208 2.15 3.66 -4.27
CA LEU A 208 1.06 3.61 -5.22
C LEU A 208 -0.25 4.11 -4.59
N ALA A 209 -1.02 4.88 -5.34
CA ALA A 209 -2.28 5.48 -4.88
C ALA A 209 -3.42 4.44 -4.82
N LEU A 210 -3.20 3.31 -4.15
CA LEU A 210 -4.15 2.19 -4.05
C LEU A 210 -5.50 2.62 -3.46
N PHE A 211 -5.49 3.58 -2.53
CA PHE A 211 -6.70 4.11 -1.90
C PHE A 211 -7.67 4.78 -2.89
N ARG A 212 -7.19 5.17 -4.07
CA ARG A 212 -8.01 5.69 -5.17
C ARG A 212 -8.44 4.58 -6.13
N GLN A 213 -7.49 3.69 -6.45
CA GLN A 213 -7.67 2.66 -7.45
C GLN A 213 -8.64 1.58 -7.00
N LEU A 214 -8.56 1.17 -5.73
CA LEU A 214 -9.41 0.09 -5.21
C LEU A 214 -10.91 0.49 -5.22
N PRO A 215 -11.33 1.67 -4.69
CA PRO A 215 -12.72 2.09 -4.80
C PRO A 215 -13.18 2.36 -6.24
N ALA A 216 -12.26 2.70 -7.14
CA ALA A 216 -12.57 2.87 -8.57
C ALA A 216 -12.70 1.53 -9.32
N GLY A 217 -12.46 0.40 -8.65
CA GLY A 217 -12.56 -0.93 -9.26
C GLY A 217 -11.47 -1.23 -10.30
N VAL A 218 -10.28 -0.63 -10.14
CA VAL A 218 -9.15 -0.85 -11.07
C VAL A 218 -8.63 -2.28 -10.93
N PRO A 219 -8.70 -3.12 -11.98
CA PRO A 219 -8.38 -4.54 -11.87
C PRO A 219 -6.94 -4.81 -11.43
N GLY A 220 -5.97 -4.06 -11.96
CA GLY A 220 -4.56 -4.23 -11.61
C GLY A 220 -4.28 -3.90 -10.13
N ALA A 221 -4.95 -2.90 -9.57
CA ALA A 221 -4.84 -2.58 -8.15
C ALA A 221 -5.41 -3.71 -7.27
N ALA A 222 -6.56 -4.30 -7.66
CA ALA A 222 -7.15 -5.44 -6.97
C ALA A 222 -6.23 -6.67 -6.99
N ARG A 223 -5.60 -6.96 -8.12
CA ARG A 223 -4.63 -8.06 -8.25
C ARG A 223 -3.38 -7.80 -7.43
N LEU A 224 -2.88 -6.56 -7.43
CA LEU A 224 -1.69 -6.19 -6.67
C LEU A 224 -1.94 -6.28 -5.17
N ILE A 225 -3.05 -5.71 -4.66
CA ILE A 225 -3.33 -5.79 -3.21
C ILE A 225 -3.51 -7.23 -2.75
N ALA A 226 -4.13 -8.10 -3.55
CA ALA A 226 -4.24 -9.53 -3.27
C ALA A 226 -2.86 -10.20 -3.15
N ASN A 227 -1.90 -9.84 -4.00
CA ASN A 227 -0.52 -10.31 -3.90
C ASN A 227 0.17 -9.80 -2.62
N LEU A 228 0.00 -8.49 -2.31
CA LEU A 228 0.66 -7.87 -1.16
C LEU A 228 0.24 -8.49 0.18
N VAL A 229 -1.03 -8.90 0.29
CA VAL A 229 -1.54 -9.54 1.52
C VAL A 229 -1.35 -11.06 1.54
N GLY A 230 -0.89 -11.64 0.43
CA GLY A 230 -0.61 -13.07 0.35
C GLY A 230 0.58 -13.49 1.23
N ALA A 231 0.47 -14.68 1.84
CA ALA A 231 1.59 -15.32 2.51
C ALA A 231 2.53 -15.92 1.45
N VAL A 232 3.44 -15.11 0.92
CA VAL A 232 4.42 -15.57 -0.06
C VAL A 232 5.70 -15.94 0.68
N PRO A 233 6.30 -17.12 0.46
CA PRO A 233 7.59 -17.47 1.05
C PRO A 233 8.65 -16.42 0.71
N LEU A 234 9.55 -16.12 1.66
CA LEU A 234 10.75 -15.36 1.34
C LEU A 234 11.58 -16.19 0.38
N VAL A 235 11.93 -15.63 -0.77
CA VAL A 235 12.96 -16.22 -1.63
C VAL A 235 14.27 -16.08 -0.88
N GLN A 236 14.84 -17.21 -0.50
CA GLN A 236 16.18 -17.28 0.13
C GLN A 236 17.25 -16.95 -0.91
#